data_647a82153e13059d94d318397c77c8c5
#
_entry.id   647a82153e13059d94d318397c77c8c5
#
_cell.length_a   1.000
_cell.length_b   1.000
_cell.length_c   1.000
_cell.angle_alpha   90.00
_cell.angle_beta   90.00
_cell.angle_gamma   90.00
#
_symmetry.space_group_name_H-M   'P 1'
#
loop_
_entity.id
_entity.type
_entity.pdbx_description
1 polymer ?
#
loop_
_entity_poly.entity_id
_entity_poly.type
_entity_poly.pdbx_seq_one_letter_code
_entity_poly.pdbx_strand_id
1 'polypeptide(L)'
;SLVGSERCIRDSSKHVLDTELTNSLVRETFSSLPKRVLVPGFISTDKMTGEVTNLGRGGSDYTAAIIAAALDADSLEIWTDVDGFMTADPRVISRAYTINELSYVEATELCNFGAKVVYPPTIYPVCHKNIPILVKNTFNPEGVGTVIKREVSDPQSKAIKGISSINDTSLITVQGLGMVGVIGVNYRIFKALAKNGISVFLVSQASSENSTSIGVRNADADLACEVLNEEFAKEIEMGEISPIQAEKNLATVAIVGENMKHTP
;
A
#
# COMPACT_ATOMS: atom_id res chain seq x y z
N SER A 1 3.91 23.75 -20.76
CA SER A 1 3.78 22.33 -20.43
C SER A 1 4.01 22.14 -18.95
N LEU A 2 3.14 21.44 -18.26
CA LEU A 2 3.23 21.11 -16.82
C LEU A 2 4.43 20.22 -16.46
N VAL A 3 5.17 19.74 -17.42
CA VAL A 3 6.32 18.83 -17.27
C VAL A 3 7.42 19.38 -16.36
N GLY A 4 7.43 20.67 -16.07
CA GLY A 4 8.39 21.30 -15.16
C GLY A 4 7.88 21.62 -13.76
N SER A 5 6.61 21.34 -13.46
CA SER A 5 6.00 21.79 -12.19
C SER A 5 5.90 20.72 -11.12
N GLU A 6 5.99 19.45 -11.47
CA GLU A 6 5.96 18.36 -10.50
C GLU A 6 7.38 18.10 -10.01
N ARG A 7 7.64 18.37 -8.75
CA ARG A 7 8.97 18.22 -8.15
C ARG A 7 8.92 17.24 -7.01
N CYS A 8 9.67 16.15 -7.11
CA CYS A 8 9.87 15.20 -6.03
C CYS A 8 11.19 15.45 -5.33
N ILE A 9 11.18 15.38 -4.01
CA ILE A 9 12.42 15.24 -3.25
C ILE A 9 12.76 13.76 -3.25
N ARG A 10 13.98 13.44 -3.68
CA ARG A 10 14.54 12.11 -3.59
C ARG A 10 15.25 11.99 -2.24
N ASP A 11 14.72 11.19 -1.34
CA ASP A 11 15.53 10.59 -0.29
C ASP A 11 16.06 9.27 -0.82
N SER A 12 17.27 8.95 -0.57
CA SER A 12 18.23 7.97 -1.13
C SER A 12 17.71 6.64 -1.69
N SER A 13 16.42 6.31 -1.61
CA SER A 13 15.81 5.11 -2.20
C SER A 13 14.30 5.20 -2.48
N LYS A 14 13.61 6.27 -2.10
CA LYS A 14 12.17 6.46 -2.34
C LYS A 14 11.92 7.86 -2.85
N HIS A 15 11.16 7.96 -3.97
CA HIS A 15 10.69 9.23 -4.47
C HIS A 15 9.64 9.78 -3.50
N VAL A 16 10.01 10.76 -2.69
CA VAL A 16 9.10 11.43 -1.76
C VAL A 16 8.66 12.75 -2.39
N LEU A 17 7.35 12.95 -2.50
CA LEU A 17 6.77 14.16 -3.05
C LEU A 17 6.97 15.35 -2.10
N ASP A 18 7.49 16.46 -2.60
CA ASP A 18 7.38 17.76 -1.92
C ASP A 18 5.96 18.29 -2.10
N THR A 19 5.07 17.93 -1.17
CA THR A 19 3.64 18.20 -1.26
C THR A 19 3.33 19.70 -1.25
N GLU A 20 4.01 20.49 -0.42
CA GLU A 20 3.75 21.93 -0.32
C GLU A 20 4.13 22.66 -1.59
N LEU A 21 5.35 22.43 -2.08
CA LEU A 21 5.84 23.04 -3.31
C LEU A 21 5.00 22.59 -4.52
N THR A 22 4.71 21.29 -4.62
CA THR A 22 3.91 20.74 -5.73
C THR A 22 2.51 21.34 -5.74
N ASN A 23 1.81 21.39 -4.60
CA ASN A 23 0.47 21.98 -4.51
C ASN A 23 0.48 23.47 -4.89
N SER A 24 1.48 24.23 -4.46
CA SER A 24 1.61 25.64 -4.83
C SER A 24 1.76 25.81 -6.34
N LEU A 25 2.68 25.05 -6.95
CA LEU A 25 2.94 25.11 -8.40
C LEU A 25 1.73 24.66 -9.23
N VAL A 26 1.01 23.62 -8.77
CA VAL A 26 -0.22 23.16 -9.45
C VAL A 26 -1.27 24.27 -9.42
N ARG A 27 -1.55 24.88 -8.26
CA ARG A 27 -2.53 25.97 -8.15
C ARG A 27 -2.18 27.17 -9.04
N GLU A 28 -0.93 27.62 -8.99
CA GLU A 28 -0.44 28.71 -9.81
C GLU A 28 -0.63 28.40 -11.29
N THR A 29 -0.18 27.24 -11.75
CA THR A 29 -0.25 26.83 -13.15
C THR A 29 -1.72 26.72 -13.61
N PHE A 30 -2.56 26.02 -12.86
CA PHE A 30 -3.96 25.79 -13.26
C PHE A 30 -4.81 27.08 -13.24
N SER A 31 -4.42 28.11 -12.48
CA SER A 31 -5.13 29.40 -12.46
C SER A 31 -5.14 30.08 -13.83
N SER A 32 -4.14 29.82 -14.68
CA SER A 32 -3.98 30.40 -16.01
C SER A 32 -4.39 29.46 -17.15
N LEU A 33 -4.75 28.21 -16.86
CA LEU A 33 -5.08 27.22 -17.87
C LEU A 33 -6.57 27.23 -18.27
N PRO A 34 -6.93 26.73 -19.48
CA PRO A 34 -8.31 26.58 -19.89
C PRO A 34 -9.03 25.54 -19.03
N LYS A 35 -10.39 25.53 -19.08
CA LYS A 35 -11.24 24.62 -18.30
C LYS A 35 -10.97 23.12 -18.55
N ARG A 36 -10.40 22.77 -19.69
CA ARG A 36 -10.04 21.38 -20.03
C ARG A 36 -8.56 21.31 -20.30
N VAL A 37 -7.85 20.47 -19.55
CA VAL A 37 -6.40 20.33 -19.63
C VAL A 37 -6.06 18.84 -19.71
N LEU A 38 -5.16 18.50 -20.61
CA LEU A 38 -4.56 17.16 -20.67
C LEU A 38 -3.18 17.22 -20.01
N VAL A 39 -2.98 16.40 -19.00
CA VAL A 39 -1.71 16.30 -18.27
C VAL A 39 -1.17 14.89 -18.46
N PRO A 40 0.07 14.73 -18.99
CA PRO A 40 0.73 13.43 -18.98
C PRO A 40 1.15 13.13 -17.53
N GLY A 41 0.51 12.17 -16.90
CA GLY A 41 0.88 11.74 -15.55
C GLY A 41 2.25 11.04 -15.50
N PHE A 42 2.66 10.55 -14.29
CA PHE A 42 3.88 9.79 -14.06
C PHE A 42 5.18 10.63 -13.99
N ILE A 43 5.31 11.71 -14.76
CA ILE A 43 6.52 12.51 -14.86
C ILE A 43 6.61 13.49 -13.68
N SER A 44 7.80 13.62 -13.12
CA SER A 44 8.13 14.58 -12.06
C SER A 44 9.52 15.17 -12.26
N THR A 45 9.89 16.16 -11.45
CA THR A 45 11.21 16.80 -11.49
C THR A 45 11.87 16.69 -10.12
N ASP A 46 13.13 16.31 -10.09
CA ASP A 46 13.91 16.29 -8.85
C ASP A 46 14.17 17.74 -8.39
N LYS A 47 13.86 18.03 -7.12
CA LYS A 47 13.98 19.37 -6.54
C LYS A 47 15.42 19.86 -6.47
N MET A 48 16.36 18.96 -6.24
CA MET A 48 17.77 19.31 -6.00
C MET A 48 18.54 19.49 -7.32
N THR A 49 18.29 18.60 -8.29
CA THR A 49 19.04 18.60 -9.55
C THR A 49 18.31 19.32 -10.68
N GLY A 50 16.99 19.45 -10.58
CA GLY A 50 16.14 19.95 -11.66
C GLY A 50 15.96 18.96 -12.81
N GLU A 51 16.45 17.73 -12.67
CA GLU A 51 16.34 16.69 -13.67
C GLU A 51 14.93 16.06 -13.71
N VAL A 52 14.54 15.60 -14.90
CA VAL A 52 13.29 14.88 -15.07
C VAL A 52 13.41 13.49 -14.43
N THR A 53 12.46 13.15 -13.60
CA THR A 53 12.31 11.86 -12.94
C THR A 53 10.87 11.37 -13.06
N ASN A 54 10.48 10.36 -12.30
CA ASN A 54 9.13 9.83 -12.31
C ASN A 54 8.64 9.46 -10.91
N LEU A 55 7.31 9.29 -10.77
CA LEU A 55 6.64 8.94 -9.51
C LEU A 55 6.61 7.43 -9.23
N GLY A 56 7.27 6.63 -10.05
CA GLY A 56 7.29 5.19 -9.90
C GLY A 56 6.01 4.50 -10.36
N ARG A 57 5.84 3.25 -9.94
CA ARG A 57 4.68 2.42 -10.33
C ARG A 57 3.38 3.07 -9.86
N GLY A 58 2.36 3.13 -10.73
CA GLY A 58 1.08 3.78 -10.43
C GLY A 58 1.16 5.31 -10.43
N GLY A 59 2.25 5.89 -10.95
CA GLY A 59 2.51 7.32 -10.94
C GLY A 59 1.46 8.16 -11.68
N SER A 60 0.76 7.61 -12.67
CA SER A 60 -0.32 8.33 -13.37
C SER A 60 -1.52 8.58 -12.45
N ASP A 61 -1.98 7.55 -11.73
CA ASP A 61 -3.07 7.68 -10.76
C ASP A 61 -2.66 8.61 -9.61
N TYR A 62 -1.39 8.49 -9.19
CA TYR A 62 -0.85 9.34 -8.13
C TYR A 62 -0.76 10.81 -8.58
N THR A 63 -0.35 11.09 -9.81
CA THR A 63 -0.38 12.44 -10.38
C THR A 63 -1.79 13.02 -10.38
N ALA A 64 -2.78 12.25 -10.81
CA ALA A 64 -4.17 12.68 -10.83
C ALA A 64 -4.68 13.01 -9.41
N ALA A 65 -4.33 12.19 -8.43
CA ALA A 65 -4.71 12.43 -7.02
C ALA A 65 -4.03 13.67 -6.42
N ILE A 66 -2.75 13.91 -6.73
CA ILE A 66 -2.03 15.11 -6.30
C ILE A 66 -2.71 16.37 -6.87
N ILE A 67 -3.02 16.36 -8.17
CA ILE A 67 -3.67 17.49 -8.85
C ILE A 67 -5.08 17.70 -8.27
N ALA A 68 -5.86 16.63 -8.11
CA ALA A 68 -7.19 16.71 -7.50
C ALA A 68 -7.15 17.32 -6.09
N ALA A 69 -6.21 16.89 -5.26
CA ALA A 69 -6.04 17.41 -3.91
C ALA A 69 -5.56 18.89 -3.90
N ALA A 70 -4.63 19.25 -4.81
CA ALA A 70 -4.13 20.61 -4.90
C ALA A 70 -5.21 21.62 -5.34
N LEU A 71 -6.14 21.18 -6.19
CA LEU A 71 -7.22 22.01 -6.74
C LEU A 71 -8.53 21.91 -5.96
N ASP A 72 -8.57 21.16 -4.86
CA ASP A 72 -9.79 20.88 -4.10
C ASP A 72 -10.94 20.39 -5.01
N ALA A 73 -10.64 19.39 -5.85
CA ALA A 73 -11.57 18.84 -6.84
C ALA A 73 -12.83 18.23 -6.19
N ASP A 74 -13.95 18.25 -6.91
CA ASP A 74 -15.21 17.64 -6.45
C ASP A 74 -15.12 16.12 -6.41
N SER A 75 -14.34 15.51 -7.33
CA SER A 75 -14.12 14.07 -7.40
C SER A 75 -12.85 13.73 -8.19
N LEU A 76 -12.32 12.54 -7.96
CA LEU A 76 -11.26 11.92 -8.76
C LEU A 76 -11.84 10.69 -9.45
N GLU A 77 -11.85 10.66 -10.77
CA GLU A 77 -12.23 9.46 -11.52
C GLU A 77 -11.00 8.71 -12.02
N ILE A 78 -10.95 7.41 -11.72
CA ILE A 78 -9.91 6.50 -12.20
C ILE A 78 -10.58 5.52 -13.17
N TRP A 79 -10.23 5.64 -14.44
CA TRP A 79 -10.69 4.76 -15.49
C TRP A 79 -9.68 3.67 -15.77
N THR A 80 -10.10 2.42 -15.57
CA THR A 80 -9.24 1.23 -15.66
C THR A 80 -9.90 0.14 -16.50
N ASP A 81 -9.34 -1.06 -16.53
CA ASP A 81 -9.82 -2.22 -17.27
C ASP A 81 -10.70 -3.18 -16.45
N VAL A 82 -11.03 -2.81 -15.20
CA VAL A 82 -11.89 -3.59 -14.31
C VAL A 82 -13.11 -2.78 -13.86
N ASP A 83 -14.20 -3.47 -13.50
CA ASP A 83 -15.47 -2.82 -13.09
C ASP A 83 -15.42 -2.14 -11.71
N GLY A 84 -14.26 -2.05 -11.08
CA GLY A 84 -14.08 -1.50 -9.76
C GLY A 84 -13.47 -2.52 -8.80
N PHE A 85 -13.58 -2.24 -7.50
CA PHE A 85 -13.19 -3.22 -6.48
C PHE A 85 -14.19 -4.35 -6.40
N MET A 86 -13.68 -5.58 -6.33
CA MET A 86 -14.51 -6.77 -6.25
C MET A 86 -14.40 -7.44 -4.87
N THR A 87 -15.44 -8.17 -4.49
CA THR A 87 -15.49 -8.89 -3.21
C THR A 87 -14.42 -9.98 -3.06
N ALA A 88 -13.85 -10.43 -4.16
CA ALA A 88 -12.69 -11.32 -4.26
C ALA A 88 -12.07 -11.21 -5.66
N ASP A 89 -10.91 -11.84 -5.88
CA ASP A 89 -10.33 -11.97 -7.22
C ASP A 89 -11.25 -12.83 -8.12
N PRO A 90 -11.85 -12.28 -9.18
CA PRO A 90 -12.80 -13.01 -10.03
C PRO A 90 -12.14 -14.18 -10.79
N ARG A 91 -10.81 -14.17 -10.93
CA ARG A 91 -10.05 -15.28 -11.54
C ARG A 91 -10.01 -16.52 -10.63
N VAL A 92 -10.17 -16.31 -9.32
CA VAL A 92 -10.18 -17.37 -8.30
C VAL A 92 -11.61 -17.70 -7.88
N ILE A 93 -12.44 -16.66 -7.68
CA ILE A 93 -13.82 -16.79 -7.20
C ILE A 93 -14.77 -16.25 -8.28
N SER A 94 -15.33 -17.11 -9.10
CA SER A 94 -16.21 -16.74 -10.21
C SER A 94 -17.50 -16.00 -9.81
N ARG A 95 -17.90 -16.12 -8.51
CA ARG A 95 -19.08 -15.41 -7.95
C ARG A 95 -18.73 -14.05 -7.35
N ALA A 96 -17.48 -13.58 -7.49
CA ALA A 96 -17.11 -12.25 -7.06
C ALA A 96 -17.93 -11.20 -7.82
N TYR A 97 -18.31 -10.15 -7.12
CA TYR A 97 -19.09 -9.03 -7.68
C TYR A 97 -18.48 -7.70 -7.24
N THR A 98 -18.81 -6.64 -7.98
CA THR A 98 -18.29 -5.30 -7.73
C THR A 98 -18.85 -4.74 -6.42
N ILE A 99 -17.99 -4.13 -5.62
CA ILE A 99 -18.33 -3.43 -4.39
C ILE A 99 -18.69 -1.99 -4.77
N ASN A 100 -19.93 -1.57 -4.50
CA ASN A 100 -20.39 -0.24 -4.91
C ASN A 100 -19.72 0.88 -4.09
N GLU A 101 -19.52 0.68 -2.78
CA GLU A 101 -18.97 1.68 -1.88
C GLU A 101 -17.92 1.06 -0.94
N LEU A 102 -16.79 1.76 -0.79
CA LEU A 102 -15.73 1.46 0.16
C LEU A 102 -15.33 2.72 0.93
N SER A 103 -14.90 2.55 2.18
CA SER A 103 -14.15 3.60 2.85
C SER A 103 -12.72 3.70 2.29
N TYR A 104 -12.03 4.83 2.52
CA TYR A 104 -10.63 4.95 2.13
C TYR A 104 -9.74 3.89 2.82
N VAL A 105 -10.09 3.54 4.06
CA VAL A 105 -9.37 2.51 4.83
C VAL A 105 -9.57 1.15 4.17
N GLU A 106 -10.81 0.75 3.90
CA GLU A 106 -11.13 -0.53 3.25
C GLU A 106 -10.46 -0.66 1.88
N ALA A 107 -10.50 0.39 1.05
CA ALA A 107 -9.84 0.40 -0.26
C ALA A 107 -8.32 0.27 -0.13
N THR A 108 -7.71 0.98 0.83
CA THR A 108 -6.26 0.90 1.10
C THR A 108 -5.86 -0.50 1.54
N GLU A 109 -6.62 -1.11 2.45
CA GLU A 109 -6.35 -2.47 2.93
C GLU A 109 -6.48 -3.50 1.81
N LEU A 110 -7.56 -3.45 1.02
CA LEU A 110 -7.71 -4.34 -0.13
C LEU A 110 -6.53 -4.22 -1.11
N CYS A 111 -6.08 -3.01 -1.40
CA CYS A 111 -4.94 -2.79 -2.30
C CYS A 111 -3.61 -3.29 -1.69
N ASN A 112 -3.37 -3.06 -0.41
CA ASN A 112 -2.17 -3.50 0.27
C ASN A 112 -2.07 -5.04 0.33
N PHE A 113 -3.22 -5.72 0.42
CA PHE A 113 -3.30 -7.17 0.43
C PHE A 113 -3.55 -7.81 -0.94
N GLY A 114 -3.34 -7.08 -2.04
CA GLY A 114 -3.21 -7.65 -3.36
C GLY A 114 -4.26 -7.27 -4.40
N ALA A 115 -5.29 -6.51 -4.06
CA ALA A 115 -6.22 -5.95 -5.04
C ALA A 115 -5.51 -4.90 -5.90
N LYS A 116 -5.27 -5.22 -7.16
CA LYS A 116 -4.52 -4.36 -8.09
C LYS A 116 -5.46 -3.42 -8.87
N VAL A 117 -6.32 -2.70 -8.15
CA VAL A 117 -7.32 -1.82 -8.75
C VAL A 117 -6.84 -0.37 -8.78
N VAL A 118 -6.35 0.13 -7.66
CA VAL A 118 -5.80 1.48 -7.51
C VAL A 118 -4.43 1.38 -6.82
N TYR A 119 -3.50 2.24 -7.21
CA TYR A 119 -2.22 2.32 -6.51
C TYR A 119 -2.43 2.92 -5.11
N PRO A 120 -2.08 2.23 -4.00
CA PRO A 120 -2.43 2.67 -2.64
C PRO A 120 -2.04 4.11 -2.31
N PRO A 121 -0.84 4.61 -2.68
CA PRO A 121 -0.47 6.00 -2.43
C PRO A 121 -1.38 7.05 -3.09
N THR A 122 -2.15 6.67 -4.11
CA THR A 122 -3.13 7.54 -4.77
C THR A 122 -4.26 7.97 -3.82
N ILE A 123 -4.61 7.11 -2.86
CA ILE A 123 -5.71 7.37 -1.92
C ILE A 123 -5.35 8.48 -0.92
N TYR A 124 -4.09 8.56 -0.51
CA TYR A 124 -3.63 9.44 0.55
C TYR A 124 -3.90 10.94 0.29
N PRO A 125 -3.53 11.56 -0.85
CA PRO A 125 -3.75 13.00 -1.08
C PRO A 125 -5.23 13.38 -1.02
N VAL A 126 -6.11 12.57 -1.60
CA VAL A 126 -7.55 12.87 -1.72
C VAL A 126 -8.34 12.54 -0.45
N CYS A 127 -7.89 11.55 0.32
CA CYS A 127 -8.49 11.19 1.61
C CYS A 127 -8.47 12.37 2.59
N HIS A 128 -7.36 13.09 2.68
CA HIS A 128 -7.23 14.27 3.56
C HIS A 128 -8.16 15.41 3.18
N LYS A 129 -8.54 15.48 1.92
CA LYS A 129 -9.43 16.50 1.37
C LYS A 129 -10.90 16.06 1.28
N ASN A 130 -11.20 14.82 1.67
CA ASN A 130 -12.52 14.19 1.49
C ASN A 130 -13.00 14.16 0.02
N ILE A 131 -12.10 14.09 -0.92
CA ILE A 131 -12.41 14.00 -2.35
C ILE A 131 -12.75 12.56 -2.68
N PRO A 132 -13.98 12.22 -3.09
CA PRO A 132 -14.34 10.86 -3.45
C PRO A 132 -13.56 10.39 -4.68
N ILE A 133 -13.20 9.08 -4.67
CA ILE A 133 -12.59 8.43 -5.83
C ILE A 133 -13.66 7.54 -6.47
N LEU A 134 -13.89 7.71 -7.77
CA LEU A 134 -14.76 6.86 -8.57
C LEU A 134 -13.88 5.96 -9.45
N VAL A 135 -13.94 4.67 -9.22
CA VAL A 135 -13.24 3.68 -10.06
C VAL A 135 -14.22 3.13 -11.07
N LYS A 136 -13.93 3.32 -12.36
CA LYS A 136 -14.81 2.96 -13.47
C LYS A 136 -14.08 2.16 -14.54
N ASN A 137 -14.84 1.34 -15.26
CA ASN A 137 -14.30 0.53 -16.34
C ASN A 137 -14.39 1.25 -17.68
N THR A 138 -13.26 1.44 -18.34
CA THR A 138 -13.19 2.05 -19.68
C THR A 138 -13.97 1.25 -20.73
N PHE A 139 -14.04 -0.08 -20.57
CA PHE A 139 -14.77 -0.96 -21.50
C PHE A 139 -16.25 -1.16 -21.12
N ASN A 140 -16.65 -0.69 -19.92
CA ASN A 140 -18.02 -0.70 -19.45
C ASN A 140 -18.39 0.65 -18.78
N PRO A 141 -18.44 1.76 -19.54
CA PRO A 141 -18.60 3.10 -18.99
C PRO A 141 -19.94 3.33 -18.28
N GLU A 142 -20.97 2.56 -18.64
CA GLU A 142 -22.29 2.61 -17.99
C GLU A 142 -22.32 1.82 -16.67
N GLY A 143 -21.28 1.03 -16.38
CA GLY A 143 -21.16 0.30 -15.11
C GLY A 143 -21.10 1.26 -13.92
N VAL A 144 -21.68 0.84 -12.80
CA VAL A 144 -21.73 1.66 -11.57
C VAL A 144 -20.32 1.95 -11.03
N GLY A 145 -19.40 0.98 -11.14
CA GLY A 145 -18.06 1.10 -10.58
C GLY A 145 -18.03 1.00 -9.05
N THR A 146 -16.95 1.52 -8.46
CA THR A 146 -16.78 1.62 -7.01
C THR A 146 -16.56 3.07 -6.62
N VAL A 147 -17.30 3.55 -5.63
CA VAL A 147 -17.07 4.87 -5.01
C VAL A 147 -16.29 4.68 -3.71
N ILE A 148 -15.15 5.35 -3.58
CA ILE A 148 -14.35 5.37 -2.35
C ILE A 148 -14.52 6.73 -1.70
N LYS A 149 -15.00 6.75 -0.45
CA LYS A 149 -15.31 7.98 0.30
C LYS A 149 -15.10 7.78 1.80
N ARG A 150 -15.17 8.84 2.58
CA ARG A 150 -14.93 8.76 4.03
C ARG A 150 -15.99 7.94 4.76
N GLU A 151 -17.26 8.23 4.48
CA GLU A 151 -18.39 7.59 5.16
C GLU A 151 -19.18 6.75 4.16
N VAL A 152 -19.25 5.46 4.43
CA VAL A 152 -20.06 4.52 3.66
C VAL A 152 -21.47 4.55 4.20
N SER A 153 -22.41 4.97 3.35
CA SER A 153 -23.80 5.25 3.77
C SER A 153 -24.73 4.07 3.63
N ASP A 154 -24.24 2.87 3.33
CA ASP A 154 -25.07 1.70 3.09
C ASP A 154 -25.52 1.07 4.42
N PRO A 155 -26.81 1.20 4.80
CA PRO A 155 -27.36 0.56 6.01
C PRO A 155 -27.33 -0.97 5.96
N GLN A 156 -27.20 -1.55 4.76
CA GLN A 156 -27.05 -2.99 4.53
C GLN A 156 -25.59 -3.39 4.34
N SER A 157 -24.66 -2.51 4.68
CA SER A 157 -23.24 -2.77 4.57
C SER A 157 -22.86 -4.04 5.32
N LYS A 158 -22.49 -5.06 4.56
CA LYS A 158 -21.96 -6.32 5.14
C LYS A 158 -20.73 -6.02 5.96
N ALA A 159 -20.57 -6.71 7.08
CA ALA A 159 -19.38 -6.60 7.95
C ALA A 159 -18.09 -6.86 7.17
N ILE A 160 -18.15 -7.80 6.22
CA ILE A 160 -17.05 -8.13 5.30
C ILE A 160 -17.36 -7.51 3.94
N LYS A 161 -16.47 -6.65 3.47
CA LYS A 161 -16.53 -6.01 2.15
C LYS A 161 -15.86 -6.87 1.08
N GLY A 162 -14.68 -7.38 1.37
CA GLY A 162 -13.94 -8.17 0.41
C GLY A 162 -12.85 -9.03 1.04
N ILE A 163 -12.34 -9.93 0.21
CA ILE A 163 -11.22 -10.81 0.53
C ILE A 163 -10.15 -10.58 -0.52
N SER A 164 -8.93 -10.34 -0.07
CA SER A 164 -7.78 -10.15 -0.94
C SER A 164 -6.66 -11.10 -0.55
N SER A 165 -5.73 -11.40 -1.48
CA SER A 165 -4.63 -12.30 -1.19
C SER A 165 -3.33 -11.90 -1.89
N ILE A 166 -2.22 -12.19 -1.22
CA ILE A 166 -0.86 -12.09 -1.75
C ILE A 166 -0.29 -13.50 -1.77
N ASN A 167 0.06 -14.00 -2.97
CA ASN A 167 0.60 -15.35 -3.15
C ASN A 167 2.14 -15.40 -3.09
N ASP A 168 2.79 -14.28 -2.85
CA ASP A 168 4.25 -14.14 -2.76
C ASP A 168 4.64 -13.86 -1.30
N THR A 169 4.45 -14.85 -0.44
CA THR A 169 4.68 -14.73 0.99
C THR A 169 5.62 -15.84 1.48
N SER A 170 6.63 -15.46 2.25
CA SER A 170 7.41 -16.35 3.11
C SER A 170 7.26 -15.88 4.55
N LEU A 171 7.03 -16.81 5.46
CA LEU A 171 6.96 -16.57 6.90
C LEU A 171 8.28 -16.98 7.55
N ILE A 172 8.89 -16.07 8.28
CA ILE A 172 10.11 -16.30 9.05
C ILE A 172 9.79 -16.10 10.52
N THR A 173 10.08 -17.10 11.33
CA THR A 173 9.85 -17.04 12.77
C THR A 173 11.16 -17.06 13.53
N VAL A 174 11.42 -16.01 14.29
CA VAL A 174 12.50 -15.96 15.29
C VAL A 174 11.87 -16.40 16.61
N GLN A 175 12.36 -17.51 17.16
CA GLN A 175 11.79 -18.06 18.39
C GLN A 175 12.85 -18.64 19.33
N GLY A 176 12.60 -18.48 20.62
CA GLY A 176 13.45 -19.06 21.66
C GLY A 176 13.09 -18.52 23.04
N LEU A 177 13.34 -19.32 24.08
CA LEU A 177 13.11 -18.91 25.46
C LEU A 177 14.04 -17.77 25.91
N GLY A 178 15.21 -17.63 25.27
CA GLY A 178 16.14 -16.52 25.51
C GLY A 178 15.62 -15.13 25.06
N MET A 179 14.47 -15.08 24.37
CA MET A 179 13.83 -13.80 23.99
C MET A 179 12.94 -13.22 25.09
N VAL A 180 12.46 -14.06 26.01
CA VAL A 180 11.45 -13.66 27.02
C VAL A 180 12.03 -12.63 27.98
N GLY A 181 11.37 -11.46 28.08
CA GLY A 181 11.81 -10.37 28.95
C GLY A 181 13.04 -9.61 28.46
N VAL A 182 13.57 -9.92 27.28
CA VAL A 182 14.76 -9.25 26.71
C VAL A 182 14.35 -8.04 25.90
N ILE A 183 14.73 -6.86 26.37
CA ILE A 183 14.42 -5.60 25.69
C ILE A 183 15.24 -5.49 24.39
N GLY A 184 14.55 -5.11 23.29
CA GLY A 184 15.22 -4.75 22.04
C GLY A 184 15.38 -5.89 21.03
N VAL A 185 14.86 -7.08 21.27
CA VAL A 185 14.89 -8.18 20.29
C VAL A 185 14.28 -7.78 18.95
N ASN A 186 13.08 -7.21 18.97
CA ASN A 186 12.43 -6.72 17.75
C ASN A 186 13.23 -5.64 17.04
N TYR A 187 13.88 -4.73 17.78
CA TYR A 187 14.77 -3.73 17.17
C TYR A 187 15.92 -4.41 16.41
N ARG A 188 16.54 -5.44 16.98
CA ARG A 188 17.62 -6.19 16.31
C ARG A 188 17.11 -6.86 15.02
N ILE A 189 15.94 -7.53 15.07
CA ILE A 189 15.30 -8.15 13.91
C ILE A 189 15.12 -7.11 12.80
N PHE A 190 14.39 -6.02 13.07
CA PHE A 190 14.07 -5.03 12.05
C PHE A 190 15.29 -4.25 11.56
N LYS A 191 16.25 -3.99 12.42
CA LYS A 191 17.52 -3.35 12.04
C LYS A 191 18.33 -4.20 11.06
N ALA A 192 18.44 -5.51 11.31
CA ALA A 192 19.16 -6.43 10.44
C ALA A 192 18.50 -6.48 9.05
N LEU A 193 17.17 -6.61 8.99
CA LEU A 193 16.41 -6.62 7.75
C LEU A 193 16.51 -5.29 6.98
N ALA A 194 16.32 -4.17 7.68
CA ALA A 194 16.36 -2.84 7.07
C ALA A 194 17.72 -2.50 6.46
N LYS A 195 18.83 -2.88 7.11
CA LYS A 195 20.18 -2.69 6.59
C LYS A 195 20.42 -3.41 5.26
N ASN A 196 19.70 -4.52 5.04
CA ASN A 196 19.79 -5.33 3.83
C ASN A 196 18.67 -5.05 2.83
N GLY A 197 17.89 -3.96 3.03
CA GLY A 197 16.83 -3.53 2.10
C GLY A 197 15.62 -4.45 2.07
N ILE A 198 15.45 -5.32 3.07
CA ILE A 198 14.35 -6.30 3.14
C ILE A 198 13.11 -5.63 3.72
N SER A 199 12.02 -5.67 2.95
CA SER A 199 10.72 -5.12 3.36
C SER A 199 9.88 -6.16 4.09
N VAL A 200 9.38 -5.79 5.27
CA VAL A 200 8.46 -6.62 6.07
C VAL A 200 7.05 -6.06 5.93
N PHE A 201 6.08 -6.89 5.59
CA PHE A 201 4.68 -6.47 5.42
C PHE A 201 3.72 -7.11 6.44
N LEU A 202 4.16 -8.13 7.17
CA LEU A 202 3.41 -8.79 8.24
C LEU A 202 4.29 -8.95 9.46
N VAL A 203 3.76 -8.66 10.63
CA VAL A 203 4.42 -8.89 11.93
C VAL A 203 3.41 -9.48 12.89
N SER A 204 3.77 -10.58 13.51
CA SER A 204 3.01 -11.20 14.58
C SER A 204 3.92 -11.62 15.70
N GLN A 205 3.59 -11.27 16.94
CA GLN A 205 4.36 -11.63 18.12
C GLN A 205 3.48 -12.41 19.09
N ALA A 206 4.02 -13.49 19.65
CA ALA A 206 3.34 -14.23 20.71
C ALA A 206 3.31 -13.40 22.00
N SER A 207 2.21 -13.50 22.77
CA SER A 207 2.07 -12.82 24.06
C SER A 207 3.13 -13.24 25.09
N SER A 208 3.70 -14.42 24.93
CA SER A 208 4.81 -14.93 25.74
C SER A 208 6.17 -14.33 25.41
N GLU A 209 6.24 -13.44 24.38
CA GLU A 209 7.48 -12.83 23.88
C GLU A 209 8.53 -13.83 23.36
N ASN A 210 8.21 -15.13 23.34
CA ASN A 210 9.16 -16.17 22.93
C ASN A 210 9.23 -16.39 21.43
N SER A 211 8.39 -15.71 20.64
CA SER A 211 8.45 -15.78 19.17
C SER A 211 7.94 -14.51 18.51
N THR A 212 8.63 -14.13 17.43
CA THR A 212 8.20 -13.08 16.51
C THR A 212 8.23 -13.64 15.10
N SER A 213 7.08 -13.62 14.42
CA SER A 213 6.95 -14.05 13.03
C SER A 213 6.81 -12.84 12.12
N ILE A 214 7.52 -12.86 11.01
CA ILE A 214 7.54 -11.79 10.00
C ILE A 214 7.22 -12.36 8.63
N GLY A 215 6.44 -11.61 7.86
CA GLY A 215 6.14 -11.89 6.45
C GLY A 215 7.02 -11.06 5.53
N VAL A 216 7.73 -11.74 4.63
CA VAL A 216 8.56 -11.15 3.57
C VAL A 216 8.19 -11.75 2.22
N ARG A 217 8.66 -11.15 1.12
CA ARG A 217 8.50 -11.77 -0.21
C ARG A 217 9.36 -13.02 -0.34
N ASN A 218 8.92 -13.97 -1.16
CA ASN A 218 9.69 -15.20 -1.40
C ASN A 218 11.12 -14.93 -1.88
N ALA A 219 11.31 -13.89 -2.70
CA ALA A 219 12.64 -13.51 -3.21
C ALA A 219 13.60 -13.05 -2.11
N ASP A 220 13.09 -12.51 -1.02
CA ASP A 220 13.89 -11.95 0.09
C ASP A 220 14.11 -12.98 1.21
N ALA A 221 13.44 -14.13 1.16
CA ALA A 221 13.38 -15.09 2.27
C ALA A 221 14.73 -15.67 2.66
N ASP A 222 15.56 -16.06 1.69
CA ASP A 222 16.88 -16.65 1.97
C ASP A 222 17.82 -15.64 2.59
N LEU A 223 17.90 -14.44 2.01
CA LEU A 223 18.72 -13.37 2.55
C LEU A 223 18.24 -12.96 3.96
N ALA A 224 16.94 -12.91 4.18
CA ALA A 224 16.38 -12.60 5.50
C ALA A 224 16.77 -13.65 6.55
N CYS A 225 16.73 -14.94 6.21
CA CYS A 225 17.20 -16.00 7.11
C CYS A 225 18.69 -15.89 7.39
N GLU A 226 19.50 -15.63 6.37
CA GLU A 226 20.96 -15.48 6.50
C GLU A 226 21.30 -14.35 7.48
N VAL A 227 20.78 -13.14 7.23
CA VAL A 227 21.10 -11.97 8.07
C VAL A 227 20.58 -12.07 9.50
N LEU A 228 19.44 -12.78 9.70
CA LEU A 228 18.92 -13.00 11.04
C LEU A 228 19.71 -14.09 11.79
N ASN A 229 20.14 -15.16 11.14
CA ASN A 229 21.02 -16.16 11.75
C ASN A 229 22.39 -15.57 12.13
N GLU A 230 22.93 -14.63 11.34
CA GLU A 230 24.13 -13.88 11.68
C GLU A 230 23.92 -12.96 12.89
N GLU A 231 22.81 -12.19 12.90
CA GLU A 231 22.47 -11.25 13.98
C GLU A 231 22.32 -11.98 15.33
N PHE A 232 21.75 -13.18 15.33
CA PHE A 232 21.46 -13.98 16.52
C PHE A 232 22.40 -15.18 16.70
N ALA A 233 23.57 -15.17 16.05
CA ALA A 233 24.50 -16.32 16.04
C ALA A 233 24.88 -16.80 17.44
N LYS A 234 25.12 -15.90 18.37
CA LYS A 234 25.50 -16.24 19.76
C LYS A 234 24.35 -16.92 20.51
N GLU A 235 23.16 -16.36 20.42
CA GLU A 235 21.97 -16.90 21.08
C GLU A 235 21.59 -18.26 20.48
N ILE A 236 21.82 -18.47 19.18
CA ILE A 236 21.64 -19.76 18.53
C ILE A 236 22.65 -20.78 18.99
N GLU A 237 23.93 -20.42 19.09
CA GLU A 237 25.01 -21.29 19.62
C GLU A 237 24.74 -21.70 21.06
N MET A 238 24.17 -20.78 21.87
CA MET A 238 23.82 -21.03 23.28
C MET A 238 22.51 -21.82 23.42
N GLY A 239 21.78 -22.07 22.34
CA GLY A 239 20.48 -22.75 22.35
C GLY A 239 19.33 -21.89 22.90
N GLU A 240 19.53 -20.58 23.04
CA GLU A 240 18.54 -19.61 23.52
C GLU A 240 17.52 -19.23 22.43
N ILE A 241 17.96 -19.23 21.16
CA ILE A 241 17.13 -19.02 19.96
C ILE A 241 17.35 -20.22 19.03
N SER A 242 16.24 -20.68 18.41
CA SER A 242 16.30 -21.74 17.41
C SER A 242 16.90 -21.23 16.09
N PRO A 243 17.59 -22.09 15.30
CA PRO A 243 18.00 -21.71 13.95
C PRO A 243 16.84 -21.19 13.13
N ILE A 244 17.03 -20.03 12.48
CA ILE A 244 15.97 -19.29 11.81
C ILE A 244 15.82 -19.82 10.38
N GLN A 245 14.60 -20.22 10.04
CA GLN A 245 14.23 -20.76 8.73
C GLN A 245 12.96 -20.09 8.22
N ALA A 246 12.76 -20.11 6.90
CA ALA A 246 11.57 -19.59 6.25
C ALA A 246 10.63 -20.70 5.80
N GLU A 247 9.35 -20.56 6.09
CA GLU A 247 8.29 -21.27 5.37
C GLU A 247 7.97 -20.47 4.10
N LYS A 248 8.27 -21.03 2.95
CA LYS A 248 8.14 -20.36 1.65
C LYS A 248 6.85 -20.76 0.92
N ASN A 249 6.53 -19.98 -0.13
CA ASN A 249 5.40 -20.25 -1.03
C ASN A 249 4.05 -20.26 -0.31
N LEU A 250 3.90 -19.40 0.67
CA LEU A 250 2.64 -19.18 1.38
C LEU A 250 1.79 -18.11 0.67
N ALA A 251 0.52 -18.09 1.02
CA ALA A 251 -0.38 -16.99 0.66
C ALA A 251 -0.88 -16.29 1.93
N THR A 252 -0.82 -14.97 1.92
CA THR A 252 -1.51 -14.15 2.91
C THR A 252 -2.91 -13.86 2.41
N VAL A 253 -3.93 -14.23 3.17
CA VAL A 253 -5.34 -13.94 2.87
C VAL A 253 -5.84 -12.93 3.89
N ALA A 254 -6.33 -11.79 3.41
CA ALA A 254 -6.91 -10.74 4.23
C ALA A 254 -8.42 -10.65 4.01
N ILE A 255 -9.16 -10.58 5.12
CA ILE A 255 -10.59 -10.28 5.14
C ILE A 255 -10.71 -8.80 5.52
N VAL A 256 -11.36 -8.00 4.67
CA VAL A 256 -11.45 -6.56 4.82
C VAL A 256 -12.91 -6.13 5.04
N GLY A 257 -13.12 -5.29 6.04
CA GLY A 257 -14.41 -4.67 6.36
C GLY A 257 -14.33 -3.89 7.67
N GLU A 258 -14.66 -2.63 7.65
CA GLU A 258 -14.54 -1.74 8.80
C GLU A 258 -15.52 -2.10 9.92
N ASN A 259 -16.70 -2.62 9.57
CA ASN A 259 -17.76 -2.99 10.51
C ASN A 259 -17.52 -4.33 11.23
N MET A 260 -16.47 -5.07 10.91
CA MET A 260 -16.14 -6.34 11.60
C MET A 260 -15.91 -6.16 13.10
N LYS A 261 -15.50 -4.97 13.54
CA LYS A 261 -15.28 -4.67 14.97
C LYS A 261 -16.56 -4.68 15.81
N HIS A 262 -17.71 -4.50 15.18
CA HIS A 262 -18.99 -4.31 15.85
C HIS A 262 -20.00 -5.43 15.54
N THR A 263 -19.59 -6.40 14.73
CA THR A 263 -20.43 -7.54 14.33
C THR A 263 -19.73 -8.82 14.73
N PRO A 264 -20.17 -9.51 15.80
CA PRO A 264 -19.57 -10.75 16.27
C PRO A 264 -19.79 -11.90 15.27
#